data_6a9e8ce4f2687bb871955b2b9027ec77
#
_entry.id   6a9e8ce4f2687bb871955b2b9027ec77
#
_cell.length_a   1.000
_cell.length_b   1.000
_cell.length_c   1.000
_cell.angle_alpha   90.00
_cell.angle_beta   90.00
_cell.angle_gamma   90.00
#
_symmetry.space_group_name_H-M   'P 1'
#
loop_
_entity.id
_entity.type
_entity.pdbx_description
1 polymer ?
#
loop_
_entity_poly.entity_id
_entity_poly.type
_entity_poly.pdbx_seq_one_letter_code
_entity_poly.pdbx_strand_id
1 'polypeptide(L)'
;MHTHSTHLVALTLAGVWRETDVVPPITPYYVMKVGHVPLIRYRRPGDPEVAAEVAALADRVRGVLLERLGPVMWGESVSQASYALEELEETARLWLMTQPRPEPLAETAIDELRSTFGARW
;
A
#
# COMPACT_ATOMS: atom_id res chain seq x y z
N MET A 1 4.36 11.60 3.97
CA MET A 1 5.38 10.85 4.76
C MET A 1 6.06 9.83 3.87
N HIS A 2 7.35 9.82 3.84
CA HIS A 2 8.16 8.86 3.08
C HIS A 2 9.17 8.21 4.02
N THR A 3 9.33 6.91 3.92
CA THR A 3 10.29 6.13 4.71
C THR A 3 10.98 5.10 3.82
N HIS A 4 12.04 4.48 4.35
CA HIS A 4 12.70 3.34 3.71
C HIS A 4 12.32 2.05 4.43
N SER A 5 11.01 1.84 4.62
CA SER A 5 10.46 0.71 5.36
C SER A 5 10.93 -0.62 4.81
N THR A 6 11.55 -1.43 5.65
CA THR A 6 12.28 -2.62 5.25
C THR A 6 11.44 -3.61 4.44
N HIS A 7 10.25 -3.96 4.94
CA HIS A 7 9.43 -4.98 4.27
C HIS A 7 8.81 -4.46 2.99
N LEU A 8 8.50 -3.17 2.92
CA LEU A 8 7.98 -2.56 1.70
C LEU A 8 9.06 -2.46 0.62
N VAL A 9 10.29 -2.10 0.99
CA VAL A 9 11.40 -2.14 0.02
C VAL A 9 11.67 -3.58 -0.41
N ALA A 10 11.71 -4.53 0.54
CA ALA A 10 11.88 -5.94 0.22
C ALA A 10 10.79 -6.46 -0.72
N LEU A 11 9.54 -6.02 -0.53
CA LEU A 11 8.43 -6.36 -1.40
C LEU A 11 8.69 -5.95 -2.85
N THR A 12 9.27 -4.77 -3.07
CA THR A 12 9.61 -4.33 -4.43
C THR A 12 10.73 -5.16 -5.06
N LEU A 13 11.61 -5.73 -4.23
CA LEU A 13 12.71 -6.58 -4.70
C LEU A 13 12.24 -8.01 -4.98
N ALA A 14 11.36 -8.54 -4.12
CA ALA A 14 10.83 -9.89 -4.25
C ALA A 14 9.74 -10.00 -5.33
N GLY A 15 9.04 -8.91 -5.58
CA GLY A 15 7.92 -8.86 -6.51
C GLY A 15 6.62 -8.50 -5.80
N VAL A 16 5.95 -7.47 -6.29
CA VAL A 16 4.65 -7.04 -5.78
C VAL A 16 3.54 -7.95 -6.30
N TRP A 17 2.39 -7.93 -5.64
CA TRP A 17 1.23 -8.69 -6.09
C TRP A 17 0.75 -8.21 -7.46
N ARG A 18 0.47 -6.91 -7.57
CA ARG A 18 0.09 -6.23 -8.82
C ARG A 18 0.65 -4.83 -8.82
N GLU A 19 0.83 -4.24 -10.00
CA GLU A 19 1.29 -2.84 -10.06
C GLU A 19 0.24 -1.85 -9.55
N THR A 20 -1.04 -2.22 -9.65
CA THR A 20 -2.14 -1.41 -9.12
C THR A 20 -2.36 -1.59 -7.63
N ASP A 21 -1.90 -2.72 -7.07
CA ASP A 21 -2.03 -3.08 -5.67
C ASP A 21 -0.86 -3.93 -5.24
N VAL A 22 0.08 -3.35 -4.55
CA VAL A 22 1.35 -4.02 -4.20
C VAL A 22 1.18 -5.22 -3.28
N VAL A 23 0.11 -5.23 -2.46
CA VAL A 23 -0.25 -6.35 -1.57
C VAL A 23 -1.74 -6.65 -1.75
N PRO A 24 -2.13 -7.95 -1.79
CA PRO A 24 -3.55 -8.29 -1.86
C PRO A 24 -4.28 -7.96 -0.54
N PRO A 25 -5.63 -7.87 -0.57
CA PRO A 25 -6.42 -7.54 0.63
C PRO A 25 -6.51 -8.74 1.57
N ILE A 26 -5.42 -8.99 2.33
CA ILE A 26 -5.31 -10.18 3.19
C ILE A 26 -5.76 -9.95 4.63
N THR A 27 -5.91 -8.70 5.06
CA THR A 27 -6.43 -8.38 6.39
C THR A 27 -7.49 -7.29 6.32
N PRO A 28 -8.48 -7.30 7.24
CA PRO A 28 -9.50 -6.26 7.25
C PRO A 28 -8.94 -4.87 7.52
N TYR A 29 -7.95 -4.73 8.38
CA TYR A 29 -7.38 -3.42 8.69
C TYR A 29 -6.62 -2.82 7.50
N TYR A 30 -5.94 -3.64 6.71
CA TYR A 30 -5.33 -3.17 5.47
C TYR A 30 -6.38 -2.62 4.51
N VAL A 31 -7.48 -3.35 4.32
CA VAL A 31 -8.59 -2.92 3.47
C VAL A 31 -9.21 -1.61 3.98
N MET A 32 -9.42 -1.50 5.29
CA MET A 32 -10.10 -0.36 5.91
C MET A 32 -9.22 0.88 6.03
N LYS A 33 -7.97 0.70 6.40
CA LYS A 33 -7.07 1.80 6.80
C LYS A 33 -6.13 2.25 5.70
N VAL A 34 -5.78 1.38 4.80
CA VAL A 34 -4.80 1.68 3.73
C VAL A 34 -5.48 1.77 2.37
N GLY A 35 -6.14 0.71 1.94
CA GLY A 35 -6.75 0.65 0.61
C GLY A 35 -5.75 0.26 -0.47
N HIS A 36 -6.06 0.60 -1.70
CA HIS A 36 -5.20 0.32 -2.85
C HIS A 36 -3.90 1.13 -2.79
N VAL A 37 -2.77 0.47 -3.01
CA VAL A 37 -1.45 1.11 -3.04
C VAL A 37 -0.74 0.71 -4.33
N PRO A 38 -0.73 1.60 -5.34
CA PRO A 38 -0.04 1.31 -6.60
C PRO A 38 1.48 1.37 -6.47
N LEU A 39 2.16 0.64 -7.36
CA LEU A 39 3.60 0.72 -7.52
C LEU A 39 3.94 1.84 -8.50
N ILE A 40 4.95 2.63 -8.15
CA ILE A 40 5.61 3.54 -9.08
C ILE A 40 6.96 2.92 -9.43
N ARG A 41 7.19 2.66 -10.72
CA ARG A 41 8.41 2.04 -11.21
C ARG A 41 9.63 2.89 -10.89
N TYR A 42 10.76 2.23 -10.70
CA TYR A 42 11.99 2.89 -10.30
C TYR A 42 12.35 4.06 -11.20
N ARG A 43 12.67 5.17 -10.54
CA ARG A 43 13.34 6.34 -11.09
C ARG A 43 14.35 6.80 -10.06
N ARG A 44 15.40 7.49 -10.48
CA ARG A 44 16.41 7.98 -9.53
C ARG A 44 15.77 8.89 -8.47
N PRO A 45 16.31 8.93 -7.23
CA PRO A 45 15.85 9.89 -6.24
C PRO A 45 15.89 11.33 -6.78
N GLY A 46 14.81 12.07 -6.54
CA GLY A 46 14.70 13.46 -7.01
C GLY A 46 14.23 13.63 -8.45
N ASP A 47 13.89 12.55 -9.15
CA ASP A 47 13.34 12.66 -10.50
C ASP A 47 11.96 13.33 -10.45
N PRO A 48 11.74 14.45 -11.16
CA PRO A 48 10.45 15.15 -11.12
C PRO A 48 9.27 14.35 -11.69
N GLU A 49 9.53 13.34 -12.51
CA GLU A 49 8.46 12.46 -13.03
C GLU A 49 7.77 11.68 -11.91
N VAL A 50 8.47 11.39 -10.82
CA VAL A 50 7.86 10.72 -9.66
C VAL A 50 6.76 11.59 -9.05
N ALA A 51 7.02 12.88 -8.89
CA ALA A 51 6.04 13.82 -8.35
C ALA A 51 4.80 13.89 -9.25
N ALA A 52 4.98 13.89 -10.57
CA ALA A 52 3.88 13.91 -11.53
C ALA A 52 3.03 12.63 -11.44
N GLU A 53 3.66 11.46 -11.32
CA GLU A 53 2.96 10.18 -11.17
C GLU A 53 2.17 10.13 -9.86
N VAL A 54 2.76 10.60 -8.75
CA VAL A 54 2.10 10.67 -7.45
C VAL A 54 0.89 11.62 -7.51
N ALA A 55 1.08 12.80 -8.10
CA ALA A 55 0.01 13.78 -8.22
C ALA A 55 -1.20 13.25 -9.00
N ALA A 56 -0.97 12.44 -10.02
CA ALA A 56 -2.04 11.83 -10.82
C ALA A 56 -2.89 10.83 -10.02
N LEU A 57 -2.36 10.29 -8.92
CA LEU A 57 -3.02 9.28 -8.09
C LEU A 57 -3.57 9.85 -6.77
N ALA A 58 -3.22 11.08 -6.40
CA ALA A 58 -3.43 11.63 -5.07
C ALA A 58 -4.90 11.61 -4.60
N ASP A 59 -5.85 11.77 -5.51
CA ASP A 59 -7.29 11.79 -5.17
C ASP A 59 -7.89 10.40 -5.00
N ARG A 60 -7.21 9.36 -5.46
CA ARG A 60 -7.76 8.00 -5.55
C ARG A 60 -7.21 7.04 -4.52
N VAL A 61 -6.02 7.31 -4.00
CA VAL A 61 -5.32 6.43 -3.05
C VAL A 61 -4.76 7.23 -1.88
N ARG A 62 -4.35 6.53 -0.84
CA ARG A 62 -3.72 7.13 0.36
C ARG A 62 -2.20 7.06 0.34
N GLY A 63 -1.65 6.42 -0.66
CA GLY A 63 -0.21 6.28 -0.80
C GLY A 63 0.18 5.47 -2.01
N VAL A 64 1.47 5.47 -2.26
CA VAL A 64 2.11 4.71 -3.34
C VAL A 64 3.36 4.03 -2.81
N LEU A 65 3.81 2.99 -3.50
CA LEU A 65 5.08 2.35 -3.21
C LEU A 65 6.06 2.65 -4.33
N LEU A 66 7.14 3.33 -3.99
CA LEU A 66 8.22 3.61 -4.94
C LEU A 66 9.15 2.40 -5.00
N GLU A 67 9.30 1.82 -6.18
CA GLU A 67 10.17 0.66 -6.38
C GLU A 67 11.59 0.95 -5.92
N ARG A 68 12.14 0.08 -5.06
CA ARG A 68 13.48 0.15 -4.47
C ARG A 68 13.74 1.33 -3.53
N LEU A 69 12.72 2.17 -3.27
CA LEU A 69 12.88 3.36 -2.43
C LEU A 69 12.03 3.33 -1.18
N GLY A 70 10.79 2.89 -1.28
CA GLY A 70 9.87 2.81 -0.15
C GLY A 70 8.56 3.54 -0.38
N PRO A 71 7.67 3.53 0.62
CA PRO A 71 6.34 4.12 0.50
C PRO A 71 6.34 5.64 0.61
N VAL A 72 5.35 6.25 -0.01
CA VAL A 72 4.95 7.64 0.23
C VAL A 72 3.47 7.61 0.60
N MET A 73 3.16 8.02 1.81
CA MET A 73 1.79 8.02 2.35
C MET A 73 1.35 9.44 2.65
N TRP A 74 0.07 9.70 2.45
CA TRP A 74 -0.55 10.97 2.80
C TRP A 74 -1.93 10.75 3.42
N GLY A 75 -2.54 11.80 3.92
CA GLY A 75 -3.83 11.77 4.58
C GLY A 75 -4.16 13.15 5.10
N GLU A 76 -5.23 13.24 5.88
CA GLU A 76 -5.69 14.50 6.45
C GLU A 76 -4.77 15.01 7.57
N SER A 77 -3.93 14.13 8.12
CA SER A 77 -2.98 14.48 9.18
C SER A 77 -1.74 13.59 9.10
N VAL A 78 -0.67 14.02 9.75
CA VAL A 78 0.56 13.23 9.90
C VAL A 78 0.25 11.91 10.62
N SER A 79 -0.58 11.95 11.65
CA SER A 79 -0.98 10.74 12.40
C SER A 79 -1.70 9.74 11.50
N GLN A 80 -2.63 10.20 10.68
CA GLN A 80 -3.36 9.33 9.77
C GLN A 80 -2.41 8.67 8.75
N ALA A 81 -1.50 9.45 8.16
CA ALA A 81 -0.50 8.94 7.23
C ALA A 81 0.43 7.93 7.91
N SER A 82 0.85 8.21 9.14
CA SER A 82 1.73 7.35 9.92
C SER A 82 1.08 6.00 10.25
N TYR A 83 -0.17 6.01 10.69
CA TYR A 83 -0.90 4.78 11.00
C TYR A 83 -1.14 3.93 9.75
N ALA A 84 -1.47 4.57 8.63
CA ALA A 84 -1.62 3.87 7.37
C ALA A 84 -0.30 3.24 6.92
N LEU A 85 0.81 3.94 7.11
CA LEU A 85 2.14 3.43 6.80
C LEU A 85 2.50 2.22 7.66
N GLU A 86 2.24 2.28 8.96
CA GLU A 86 2.48 1.15 9.87
C GLU A 86 1.69 -0.08 9.44
N GLU A 87 0.41 0.10 9.11
CA GLU A 87 -0.44 -0.99 8.65
C GLU A 87 0.04 -1.57 7.33
N LEU A 88 0.44 -0.72 6.39
CA LEU A 88 0.98 -1.16 5.11
C LEU A 88 2.28 -1.96 5.29
N GLU A 89 3.19 -1.47 6.11
CA GLU A 89 4.47 -2.15 6.39
C GLU A 89 4.22 -3.52 7.05
N GLU A 90 3.31 -3.59 8.02
CA GLU A 90 2.98 -4.86 8.69
C GLU A 90 2.30 -5.84 7.74
N THR A 91 1.44 -5.35 6.85
CA THR A 91 0.78 -6.20 5.85
C THR A 91 1.80 -6.76 4.86
N ALA A 92 2.76 -5.95 4.43
CA ALA A 92 3.85 -6.41 3.56
C ALA A 92 4.69 -7.49 4.26
N ARG A 93 4.98 -7.29 5.54
CA ARG A 93 5.70 -8.27 6.35
C ARG A 93 4.95 -9.59 6.42
N LEU A 94 3.65 -9.55 6.72
CA LEU A 94 2.81 -10.75 6.78
C LEU A 94 2.82 -11.49 5.45
N TRP A 95 2.65 -10.78 4.36
CA TRP A 95 2.61 -11.39 3.04
C TRP A 95 3.94 -12.01 2.65
N LEU A 96 5.05 -11.35 2.95
CA LEU A 96 6.39 -11.85 2.64
C LEU A 96 6.76 -13.08 3.46
N MET A 97 6.35 -13.15 4.72
CA MET A 97 6.72 -14.26 5.61
C MET A 97 5.78 -15.46 5.55
N THR A 98 4.62 -15.33 4.90
CA THR A 98 3.63 -16.41 4.81
C THR A 98 3.93 -17.31 3.61
N GLN A 99 4.01 -18.63 3.86
CA GLN A 99 4.20 -19.63 2.80
C GLN A 99 3.30 -20.84 3.06
N PRO A 100 2.47 -21.27 2.09
CA PRO A 100 2.24 -20.60 0.79
C PRO A 100 1.61 -19.21 0.98
N ARG A 101 1.64 -18.39 -0.08
CA ARG A 101 1.05 -17.04 -0.03
C ARG A 101 -0.44 -17.14 0.36
N PRO A 102 -0.93 -16.24 1.24
CA PRO A 102 -2.31 -16.30 1.69
C PRO A 102 -3.28 -15.91 0.57
N GLU A 103 -4.45 -16.52 0.61
CA GLU A 103 -5.55 -16.11 -0.25
C GLU A 103 -6.06 -14.74 0.21
N PRO A 104 -6.48 -13.87 -0.72
CA PRO A 104 -7.17 -12.64 -0.35
C PRO A 104 -8.46 -12.92 0.41
N LEU A 105 -8.94 -11.95 1.17
CA LEU A 105 -10.28 -12.00 1.75
C LEU A 105 -11.31 -12.23 0.62
N ALA A 106 -12.33 -13.04 0.91
CA ALA A 106 -13.42 -13.25 -0.04
C ALA A 106 -14.13 -11.92 -0.34
N GLU A 107 -14.64 -11.78 -1.54
CA GLU A 107 -15.35 -10.55 -1.96
C GLU A 107 -16.51 -10.22 -1.03
N THR A 108 -17.21 -11.25 -0.50
CA THR A 108 -18.28 -11.05 0.49
C THR A 108 -17.77 -10.39 1.77
N ALA A 109 -16.58 -10.76 2.25
CA ALA A 109 -15.97 -10.15 3.42
C ALA A 109 -15.57 -8.69 3.15
N ILE A 110 -15.03 -8.42 1.96
CA ILE A 110 -14.69 -7.05 1.56
C ILE A 110 -15.93 -6.19 1.45
N ASP A 111 -17.03 -6.72 0.89
CA ASP A 111 -18.31 -6.02 0.81
C ASP A 111 -18.85 -5.69 2.20
N GLU A 112 -18.70 -6.60 3.16
CA GLU A 112 -19.11 -6.34 4.54
C GLU A 112 -18.31 -5.18 5.15
N LEU A 113 -17.01 -5.11 4.88
CA LEU A 113 -16.17 -4.00 5.32
C LEU A 113 -16.58 -2.68 4.68
N ARG A 114 -16.94 -2.70 3.39
CA ARG A 114 -17.46 -1.52 2.71
C ARG A 114 -18.76 -1.02 3.34
N SER A 115 -19.71 -1.93 3.57
CA SER A 115 -21.03 -1.56 4.10
C SER A 115 -21.02 -1.20 5.57
N THR A 116 -20.20 -1.86 6.37
CA THR A 116 -20.17 -1.67 7.83
C THR A 116 -19.27 -0.50 8.23
N PHE A 117 -18.12 -0.35 7.58
CA PHE A 117 -17.08 0.61 7.97
C PHE A 117 -16.74 1.64 6.90
N GLY A 118 -17.38 1.58 5.75
CA GLY A 118 -17.09 2.49 4.66
C GLY A 118 -15.71 2.28 4.03
N ALA A 119 -15.20 1.05 4.05
CA ALA A 119 -13.90 0.76 3.43
C ALA A 119 -13.90 1.19 1.96
N ARG A 120 -12.78 1.78 1.51
CA ARG A 120 -12.64 2.34 0.16
C ARG A 120 -11.94 1.40 -0.80
N TRP A 121 -11.94 0.11 -0.50
CA TRP A 121 -11.32 -0.91 -1.36
C TRP A 121 -12.12 -1.15 -2.63
#